data_5b43c4f35a5857a7de03191b282e23a8
#
_entry.id   5b43c4f35a5857a7de03191b282e23a8
#
_cell.length_a   1.000
_cell.length_b   1.000
_cell.length_c   1.000
_cell.angle_alpha   90.00
_cell.angle_beta   90.00
_cell.angle_gamma   90.00
#
_symmetry.space_group_name_H-M   'P 1'
#
loop_
_entity.id
_entity.type
_entity.pdbx_description
1 polymer ?
#
loop_
_entity_poly.entity_id
_entity_poly.type
_entity_poly.pdbx_seq_one_letter_code
_entity_poly.pdbx_strand_id
1 'polypeptide(L)'
;MSRYTTIPYLEKINFVERYRALCHKFNNYDTCLDSYEAETYKEVLDEFGLLYEYDKREKFFRSVYALTSGHEFILTLGTLKGRVELFIEIGYEGRYMIPSGRLDTIPEEMGYEFDRKKYNLPKFSSVEDLREILYTLMGIIKDLEQAIVEGAGAET
;
A
#
# COMPACT_ATOMS: atom_id res chain seq x y z
N MET A 1 3.26 24.91 5.14
CA MET A 1 2.83 23.63 4.55
C MET A 1 1.85 22.94 5.50
N SER A 2 0.79 22.35 4.97
CA SER A 2 -0.21 21.69 5.80
C SER A 2 0.35 20.45 6.50
N ARG A 3 -0.01 20.27 7.78
CA ARG A 3 0.33 19.07 8.56
C ARG A 3 -0.43 17.83 8.09
N TYR A 4 -1.44 18.04 7.24
CA TYR A 4 -2.33 16.99 6.78
C TYR A 4 -2.07 16.55 5.33
N THR A 5 -0.89 16.86 4.80
CA THR A 5 -0.47 16.37 3.50
C THR A 5 0.55 15.25 3.63
N THR A 6 0.38 14.20 2.83
CA THR A 6 1.33 13.08 2.78
C THR A 6 2.43 13.31 1.73
N ILE A 7 2.27 14.31 0.85
CA ILE A 7 3.16 14.52 -0.30
C ILE A 7 4.64 14.57 0.06
N PRO A 8 5.09 15.39 1.04
CA PRO A 8 6.52 15.46 1.35
C PRO A 8 7.11 14.12 1.78
N TYR A 9 6.34 13.31 2.49
CA TYR A 9 6.79 11.99 2.96
C TYR A 9 6.85 10.99 1.82
N LEU A 10 5.85 11.01 0.94
CA LEU A 10 5.81 10.16 -0.24
C LEU A 10 6.96 10.49 -1.21
N GLU A 11 7.27 11.77 -1.38
CA GLU A 11 8.41 12.18 -2.20
C GLU A 11 9.74 11.76 -1.57
N LYS A 12 9.86 11.90 -0.25
CA LYS A 12 11.08 11.51 0.47
C LYS A 12 11.43 10.05 0.28
N ILE A 13 10.44 9.17 0.23
CA ILE A 13 10.65 7.73 0.04
C ILE A 13 10.66 7.31 -1.43
N ASN A 14 10.55 8.26 -2.36
CA ASN A 14 10.51 7.98 -3.80
C ASN A 14 9.36 7.03 -4.19
N PHE A 15 8.18 7.29 -3.63
CA PHE A 15 7.02 6.40 -3.76
C PHE A 15 6.64 6.13 -5.21
N VAL A 16 6.51 7.18 -6.04
CA VAL A 16 5.99 7.04 -7.41
C VAL A 16 6.86 6.09 -8.24
N GLU A 17 8.19 6.29 -8.21
CA GLU A 17 9.11 5.44 -8.96
C GLU A 17 9.13 4.01 -8.43
N ARG A 18 9.07 3.84 -7.13
CA ARG A 18 9.05 2.50 -6.51
C ARG A 18 7.77 1.76 -6.87
N TYR A 19 6.64 2.45 -6.87
CA TYR A 19 5.36 1.83 -7.23
C TYR A 19 5.28 1.52 -8.73
N ARG A 20 5.77 2.42 -9.58
CA ARG A 20 5.88 2.17 -11.03
C ARG A 20 6.72 0.93 -11.31
N ALA A 21 7.86 0.80 -10.65
CA ALA A 21 8.75 -0.34 -10.82
C ALA A 21 8.04 -1.65 -10.43
N LEU A 22 7.28 -1.63 -9.34
CA LEU A 22 6.51 -2.79 -8.90
C LEU A 22 5.46 -3.19 -9.92
N CYS A 23 4.67 -2.22 -10.39
CA CYS A 23 3.62 -2.47 -11.40
C CYS A 23 4.21 -2.97 -12.71
N HIS A 24 5.36 -2.43 -13.10
CA HIS A 24 6.05 -2.84 -14.33
C HIS A 24 6.58 -4.27 -14.23
N LYS A 25 7.13 -4.64 -13.08
CA LYS A 25 7.68 -5.97 -12.85
C LYS A 25 6.61 -7.06 -12.87
N PHE A 26 5.43 -6.77 -12.34
CA PHE A 26 4.35 -7.74 -12.18
C PHE A 26 3.15 -7.39 -13.07
N ASN A 27 3.37 -7.34 -14.38
CA ASN A 27 2.33 -6.95 -15.35
C ASN A 27 1.96 -8.06 -16.33
N ASN A 28 2.35 -9.30 -16.07
CA ASN A 28 2.05 -10.40 -16.98
C ASN A 28 0.61 -10.90 -16.79
N TYR A 29 -0.27 -10.40 -17.64
CA TYR A 29 -1.70 -10.72 -17.60
C TYR A 29 -2.04 -12.07 -18.21
N ASP A 30 -1.12 -12.67 -18.98
CA ASP A 30 -1.36 -13.95 -19.64
C ASP A 30 -1.22 -15.14 -18.68
N THR A 31 -0.47 -14.97 -17.60
CA THR A 31 -0.16 -16.05 -16.65
C THR A 31 -0.67 -15.80 -15.23
N CYS A 32 -1.54 -14.80 -15.03
CA CYS A 32 -2.04 -14.53 -13.69
C CYS A 32 -2.96 -15.66 -13.20
N LEU A 33 -2.98 -15.89 -11.90
CA LEU A 33 -3.87 -16.87 -11.29
C LEU A 33 -5.31 -16.40 -11.38
N ASP A 34 -6.18 -17.25 -11.91
CA ASP A 34 -7.62 -16.96 -12.01
C ASP A 34 -8.34 -17.15 -10.68
N SER A 35 -7.78 -17.97 -9.82
CA SER A 35 -8.37 -18.25 -8.51
C SER A 35 -7.28 -18.35 -7.45
N TYR A 36 -7.60 -17.92 -6.24
CA TYR A 36 -6.75 -18.06 -5.07
C TYR A 36 -7.66 -18.11 -3.84
N GLU A 37 -7.15 -18.66 -2.76
CA GLU A 37 -7.87 -18.72 -1.51
C GLU A 37 -7.37 -17.60 -0.58
N ALA A 38 -8.27 -17.09 0.26
CA ALA A 38 -7.91 -16.10 1.28
C ALA A 38 -6.77 -16.61 2.17
N GLU A 39 -6.69 -17.92 2.38
CA GLU A 39 -5.64 -18.54 3.17
C GLU A 39 -4.24 -18.25 2.61
N THR A 40 -4.10 -18.16 1.28
CA THR A 40 -2.83 -17.84 0.64
C THR A 40 -2.35 -16.44 1.06
N TYR A 41 -3.27 -15.47 1.07
CA TYR A 41 -2.97 -14.12 1.55
C TYR A 41 -2.61 -14.13 3.02
N LYS A 42 -3.37 -14.87 3.84
CA LYS A 42 -3.13 -14.96 5.28
C LYS A 42 -1.74 -15.50 5.60
N GLU A 43 -1.32 -16.56 4.90
CA GLU A 43 0.01 -17.13 5.08
C GLU A 43 1.10 -16.09 4.85
N VAL A 44 0.99 -15.32 3.78
CA VAL A 44 1.98 -14.29 3.46
C VAL A 44 1.91 -13.14 4.46
N LEU A 45 0.70 -12.68 4.80
CA LEU A 45 0.54 -11.59 5.77
C LEU A 45 1.06 -11.95 7.16
N ASP A 46 0.88 -13.20 7.57
CA ASP A 46 1.37 -13.68 8.87
C ASP A 46 2.89 -13.64 8.93
N GLU A 47 3.58 -13.81 7.79
CA GLU A 47 5.04 -13.69 7.72
C GLU A 47 5.54 -12.30 8.12
N PHE A 48 4.72 -11.27 7.93
CA PHE A 48 5.08 -9.89 8.29
C PHE A 48 4.77 -9.52 9.73
N GLY A 49 4.07 -10.40 10.47
CA GLY A 49 3.65 -10.10 11.83
C GLY A 49 2.58 -9.01 11.89
N LEU A 50 1.88 -8.76 10.81
CA LEU A 50 0.84 -7.73 10.74
C LEU A 50 -0.45 -8.23 11.40
N LEU A 51 -1.02 -7.42 12.30
CA LEU A 51 -2.32 -7.70 12.87
C LEU A 51 -3.38 -7.21 11.90
N TYR A 52 -4.27 -8.10 11.50
CA TYR A 52 -5.31 -7.78 10.53
C TYR A 52 -6.62 -8.49 10.86
N GLU A 53 -7.70 -7.95 10.31
CA GLU A 53 -9.01 -8.59 10.31
C GLU A 53 -9.37 -8.91 8.87
N TYR A 54 -10.03 -10.05 8.63
CA TYR A 54 -10.49 -10.41 7.31
C TYR A 54 -12.01 -10.32 7.25
N ASP A 55 -12.50 -9.52 6.28
CA ASP A 55 -13.94 -9.41 6.00
C ASP A 55 -14.31 -10.40 4.90
N LYS A 56 -15.01 -11.48 5.27
CA LYS A 56 -15.42 -12.53 4.33
C LYS A 56 -16.42 -12.05 3.30
N ARG A 57 -17.27 -11.11 3.68
CA ARG A 57 -18.32 -10.61 2.82
C ARG A 57 -17.80 -9.70 1.73
N GLU A 58 -16.95 -8.76 2.12
CA GLU A 58 -16.36 -7.78 1.21
C GLU A 58 -15.02 -8.22 0.66
N LYS A 59 -14.47 -9.31 1.16
CA LYS A 59 -13.23 -9.96 0.70
C LYS A 59 -12.02 -9.04 0.74
N PHE A 60 -11.76 -8.45 1.91
CA PHE A 60 -10.56 -7.67 2.12
C PHE A 60 -9.95 -7.93 3.50
N PHE A 61 -8.65 -7.65 3.59
CA PHE A 61 -7.93 -7.65 4.85
C PHE A 61 -7.73 -6.20 5.29
N ARG A 62 -7.91 -5.93 6.56
CA ARG A 62 -7.76 -4.59 7.10
C ARG A 62 -6.87 -4.61 8.33
N SER A 63 -5.92 -3.66 8.38
CA SER A 63 -5.03 -3.47 9.51
C SER A 63 -5.10 -2.01 9.96
N VAL A 64 -5.30 -1.79 11.26
CA VAL A 64 -5.36 -0.45 11.84
C VAL A 64 -4.35 -0.39 12.98
N TYR A 65 -3.45 0.59 12.93
CA TYR A 65 -2.44 0.76 13.97
C TYR A 65 -1.98 2.19 14.06
N ALA A 66 -1.44 2.57 15.22
CA ALA A 66 -0.95 3.93 15.46
C ALA A 66 0.58 3.94 15.56
N LEU A 67 1.18 5.01 15.02
CA LEU A 67 2.60 5.27 15.16
C LEU A 67 2.87 6.05 16.45
N THR A 68 4.14 6.07 16.87
CA THR A 68 4.57 6.84 18.05
C THR A 68 4.31 8.34 17.91
N SER A 69 4.22 8.84 16.68
CA SER A 69 3.91 10.24 16.37
C SER A 69 2.44 10.59 16.54
N GLY A 70 1.58 9.59 16.78
CA GLY A 70 0.13 9.79 16.88
C GLY A 70 -0.61 9.62 15.56
N HIS A 71 0.10 9.39 14.45
CA HIS A 71 -0.52 9.09 13.17
C HIS A 71 -1.11 7.69 13.21
N GLU A 72 -2.33 7.53 12.69
CA GLU A 72 -3.00 6.24 12.59
C GLU A 72 -3.00 5.77 11.14
N PHE A 73 -2.51 4.56 10.91
CA PHE A 73 -2.51 3.93 9.59
C PHE A 73 -3.65 2.95 9.48
N ILE A 74 -4.37 3.02 8.36
CA ILE A 74 -5.41 2.08 7.99
C ILE A 74 -5.03 1.51 6.64
N LEU A 75 -4.67 0.23 6.63
CA LEU A 75 -4.30 -0.48 5.40
C LEU A 75 -5.44 -1.42 5.04
N THR A 76 -5.89 -1.37 3.80
CA THR A 76 -6.93 -2.27 3.29
C THR A 76 -6.40 -2.97 2.05
N LEU A 77 -6.30 -4.30 2.14
CA LEU A 77 -5.82 -5.13 1.04
C LEU A 77 -6.99 -5.88 0.44
N GLY A 78 -7.39 -5.49 -0.77
CA GLY A 78 -8.46 -6.15 -1.50
C GLY A 78 -7.95 -7.43 -2.14
N THR A 79 -8.81 -8.46 -2.14
CA THR A 79 -8.45 -9.76 -2.71
C THR A 79 -9.07 -9.92 -4.10
N LEU A 80 -8.59 -9.14 -5.06
CA LEU A 80 -8.97 -9.27 -6.45
C LEU A 80 -8.26 -10.48 -7.07
N LYS A 81 -8.89 -11.08 -8.08
CA LYS A 81 -8.29 -12.23 -8.78
C LYS A 81 -6.95 -11.86 -9.41
N GLY A 82 -5.88 -12.48 -8.91
CA GLY A 82 -4.55 -12.29 -9.45
C GLY A 82 -3.98 -10.89 -9.37
N ARG A 83 -4.66 -9.95 -8.73
CA ARG A 83 -4.21 -8.56 -8.60
C ARG A 83 -4.05 -8.17 -7.15
N VAL A 84 -3.05 -7.35 -6.88
CA VAL A 84 -2.84 -6.83 -5.52
C VAL A 84 -3.31 -5.38 -5.46
N GLU A 85 -4.35 -5.15 -4.68
CA GLU A 85 -4.97 -3.85 -4.51
C GLU A 85 -4.82 -3.41 -3.07
N LEU A 86 -4.01 -2.39 -2.85
CA LEU A 86 -3.77 -1.86 -1.50
C LEU A 86 -4.25 -0.42 -1.40
N PHE A 87 -5.05 -0.15 -0.37
CA PHE A 87 -5.50 1.19 0.00
C PHE A 87 -4.77 1.62 1.26
N ILE A 88 -4.38 2.86 1.32
CA ILE A 88 -3.78 3.45 2.52
C ILE A 88 -4.55 4.71 2.92
N GLU A 89 -4.91 4.78 4.21
CA GLU A 89 -5.47 5.98 4.80
C GLU A 89 -4.64 6.31 6.04
N ILE A 90 -4.36 7.58 6.24
CA ILE A 90 -3.58 8.04 7.38
C ILE A 90 -4.36 9.14 8.10
N GLY A 91 -4.67 8.90 9.37
CA GLY A 91 -5.34 9.86 10.22
C GLY A 91 -4.36 10.56 11.14
N TYR A 92 -4.58 11.84 11.40
CA TYR A 92 -3.78 12.62 12.33
C TYR A 92 -4.62 13.73 12.93
N GLU A 93 -4.68 13.79 14.24
CA GLU A 93 -5.45 14.81 14.97
C GLU A 93 -6.92 14.91 14.52
N GLY A 94 -7.56 13.76 14.31
CA GLY A 94 -8.96 13.70 13.90
C GLY A 94 -9.25 14.00 12.44
N ARG A 95 -8.20 14.09 11.61
CA ARG A 95 -8.33 14.36 10.17
C ARG A 95 -7.62 13.30 9.36
N TYR A 96 -8.11 13.06 8.15
CA TYR A 96 -7.37 12.24 7.18
C TYR A 96 -6.35 13.11 6.45
N MET A 97 -5.16 12.56 6.29
CA MET A 97 -4.12 13.19 5.47
C MET A 97 -4.39 12.88 4.01
N ILE A 98 -4.01 13.78 3.11
CA ILE A 98 -4.17 13.60 1.67
C ILE A 98 -2.83 13.82 0.96
N PRO A 99 -2.56 13.09 -0.16
CA PRO A 99 -3.41 12.07 -0.78
C PRO A 99 -3.52 10.78 0.04
N SER A 100 -4.62 10.06 -0.18
CA SER A 100 -4.90 8.76 0.42
C SER A 100 -5.75 7.95 -0.56
N GLY A 101 -5.89 6.65 -0.31
CA GLY A 101 -6.70 5.78 -1.13
C GLY A 101 -5.88 4.65 -1.75
N ARG A 102 -6.33 4.16 -2.91
CA ARG A 102 -5.62 3.09 -3.60
C ARG A 102 -4.30 3.60 -4.14
N LEU A 103 -3.25 2.81 -3.99
CA LEU A 103 -1.89 3.28 -4.30
C LEU A 103 -1.71 3.77 -5.73
N ASP A 104 -2.44 3.24 -6.69
CA ASP A 104 -2.35 3.67 -8.09
C ASP A 104 -3.04 5.01 -8.38
N THR A 105 -3.82 5.53 -7.43
CA THR A 105 -4.44 6.86 -7.57
C THR A 105 -3.58 7.96 -6.95
N ILE A 106 -2.69 7.61 -6.05
CA ILE A 106 -1.89 8.58 -5.29
C ILE A 106 -0.93 9.38 -6.17
N PRO A 107 -0.23 8.79 -7.16
CA PRO A 107 0.68 9.58 -8.00
C PRO A 107 0.01 10.75 -8.70
N GLU A 108 -1.20 10.59 -9.22
CA GLU A 108 -1.92 11.68 -9.88
C GLU A 108 -2.27 12.79 -8.90
N GLU A 109 -2.65 12.44 -7.69
CA GLU A 109 -2.93 13.42 -6.63
C GLU A 109 -1.68 14.16 -6.18
N MET A 110 -0.49 13.56 -6.37
CA MET A 110 0.79 14.21 -6.13
C MET A 110 1.24 15.12 -7.28
N GLY A 111 0.52 15.12 -8.40
CA GLY A 111 0.84 15.92 -9.57
C GLY A 111 1.66 15.19 -10.63
N TYR A 112 1.81 13.87 -10.53
CA TYR A 112 2.52 13.07 -11.53
C TYR A 112 1.55 12.45 -12.51
N GLU A 113 2.01 12.25 -13.74
CA GLU A 113 1.28 11.45 -14.71
C GLU A 113 1.44 9.98 -14.33
N PHE A 114 0.35 9.25 -14.36
CA PHE A 114 0.39 7.82 -14.06
C PHE A 114 -0.51 7.06 -15.02
N ASP A 115 0.11 6.45 -16.03
CA ASP A 115 -0.59 5.67 -17.05
C ASP A 115 -0.96 4.30 -16.50
N ARG A 116 -2.22 4.15 -16.11
CA ARG A 116 -2.73 2.88 -15.53
C ARG A 116 -2.76 1.73 -16.51
N LYS A 117 -2.65 2.00 -17.81
CA LYS A 117 -2.55 0.94 -18.82
C LYS A 117 -1.14 0.38 -18.85
N LYS A 118 -0.14 1.24 -18.61
CA LYS A 118 1.25 0.83 -18.53
C LYS A 118 1.59 0.30 -17.12
N TYR A 119 1.02 0.92 -16.09
CA TYR A 119 1.27 0.59 -14.69
C TYR A 119 -0.01 0.08 -14.03
N ASN A 120 -0.48 -1.07 -14.50
CA ASN A 120 -1.65 -1.73 -13.92
C ASN A 120 -1.33 -2.26 -12.52
N LEU A 121 -2.36 -2.57 -11.74
CA LEU A 121 -2.17 -3.21 -10.44
C LEU A 121 -1.25 -4.42 -10.58
N PRO A 122 -0.30 -4.61 -9.65
CA PRO A 122 0.60 -5.76 -9.70
C PRO A 122 -0.16 -7.08 -9.76
N LYS A 123 0.26 -7.96 -10.65
CA LYS A 123 -0.35 -9.27 -10.84
C LYS A 123 0.58 -10.38 -10.40
N PHE A 124 0.00 -11.43 -9.86
CA PHE A 124 0.77 -12.59 -9.45
C PHE A 124 0.31 -13.84 -10.18
N SER A 125 1.29 -14.64 -10.60
CA SER A 125 1.05 -15.94 -11.25
C SER A 125 1.41 -17.09 -10.32
N SER A 126 1.95 -16.79 -9.14
CA SER A 126 2.40 -17.76 -8.17
C SER A 126 2.35 -17.17 -6.77
N VAL A 127 2.47 -18.02 -5.76
CA VAL A 127 2.56 -17.57 -4.36
C VAL A 127 3.84 -16.78 -4.14
N GLU A 128 4.91 -17.14 -4.81
CA GLU A 128 6.19 -16.42 -4.74
C GLU A 128 6.04 -14.99 -5.26
N ASP A 129 5.33 -14.79 -6.35
CA ASP A 129 5.04 -13.46 -6.89
C ASP A 129 4.24 -12.64 -5.86
N LEU A 130 3.20 -13.24 -5.29
CA LEU A 130 2.38 -12.57 -4.29
C LEU A 130 3.24 -12.17 -3.09
N ARG A 131 4.10 -13.06 -2.63
CA ARG A 131 5.00 -12.78 -1.51
C ARG A 131 5.93 -11.60 -1.83
N GLU A 132 6.53 -11.58 -3.01
CA GLU A 132 7.42 -10.48 -3.41
C GLU A 132 6.69 -9.16 -3.53
N ILE A 133 5.49 -9.17 -4.12
CA ILE A 133 4.65 -7.96 -4.23
C ILE A 133 4.34 -7.40 -2.84
N LEU A 134 3.85 -8.25 -1.94
CA LEU A 134 3.49 -7.81 -0.59
C LEU A 134 4.72 -7.37 0.22
N TYR A 135 5.86 -8.04 0.06
CA TYR A 135 7.12 -7.62 0.66
C TYR A 135 7.52 -6.22 0.23
N THR A 136 7.44 -5.97 -1.08
CA THR A 136 7.78 -4.65 -1.64
C THR A 136 6.83 -3.57 -1.11
N LEU A 137 5.53 -3.86 -1.10
CA LEU A 137 4.52 -2.92 -0.59
C LEU A 137 4.73 -2.63 0.91
N MET A 138 4.98 -3.65 1.70
CA MET A 138 5.23 -3.46 3.13
C MET A 138 6.51 -2.68 3.38
N GLY A 139 7.53 -2.87 2.54
CA GLY A 139 8.76 -2.05 2.60
C GLY A 139 8.48 -0.58 2.35
N ILE A 140 7.66 -0.29 1.34
CA ILE A 140 7.23 1.09 1.04
C ILE A 140 6.46 1.68 2.23
N ILE A 141 5.53 0.93 2.79
CA ILE A 141 4.73 1.38 3.94
C ILE A 141 5.62 1.66 5.17
N LYS A 142 6.57 0.78 5.46
CA LYS A 142 7.50 0.99 6.58
C LYS A 142 8.35 2.23 6.40
N ASP A 143 8.83 2.47 5.18
CA ASP A 143 9.60 3.68 4.88
C ASP A 143 8.75 4.93 5.03
N LEU A 144 7.48 4.86 4.63
CA LEU A 144 6.54 5.95 4.80
C LEU A 144 6.27 6.23 6.29
N GLU A 145 6.07 5.19 7.09
CA GLU A 145 5.90 5.31 8.54
C GLU A 145 7.11 6.02 9.17
N GLN A 146 8.32 5.59 8.80
CA GLN A 146 9.53 6.17 9.33
C GLN A 146 9.69 7.64 8.93
N ALA A 147 9.40 7.97 7.66
CA ALA A 147 9.46 9.34 7.18
C ALA A 147 8.49 10.25 7.95
N ILE A 148 7.29 9.76 8.25
CA ILE A 148 6.29 10.51 9.01
C ILE A 148 6.74 10.72 10.45
N VAL A 149 7.24 9.69 11.10
CA VAL A 149 7.72 9.79 12.49
C VAL A 149 8.89 10.77 12.60
N GLU A 150 9.85 10.70 11.68
CA GLU A 150 10.98 11.62 11.63
C GLU A 150 10.53 13.05 11.37
N GLY A 151 9.58 13.24 10.44
CA GLY A 151 9.04 14.56 10.12
C GLY A 151 8.28 15.18 11.29
N ALA A 152 7.50 14.37 12.01
CA ALA A 152 6.79 14.84 13.20
C ALA A 152 7.76 15.26 14.30
N GLY A 153 8.88 14.51 14.47
CA GLY A 153 9.92 14.86 15.43
C GLY A 153 10.63 16.17 15.08
N ALA A 154 10.80 16.44 13.79
CA ALA A 154 11.45 17.67 13.32
C ALA A 154 10.57 18.90 13.48
N GLU A 155 9.25 18.75 13.57
CA GLU A 155 8.29 19.84 13.74
C GLU A 155 8.15 20.30 15.20
N THR A 156 8.69 19.53 16.12
CA THR A 156 8.70 19.89 17.54
C THR A 156 10.02 20.54 17.94
#